data_8ee00e4d8f19aabb5d0462c0177683ff
#
_entry.id   8ee00e4d8f19aabb5d0462c0177683ff
#
_cell.length_a   1.000
_cell.length_b   1.000
_cell.length_c   1.000
_cell.angle_alpha   90.00
_cell.angle_beta   90.00
_cell.angle_gamma   90.00
#
_symmetry.space_group_name_H-M   'P 1'
#
loop_
_entity.id
_entity.type
_entity.pdbx_description
1 polymer ?
#
loop_
_entity_poly.entity_id
_entity_poly.type
_entity_poly.pdbx_seq_one_letter_code
_entity_poly.pdbx_strand_id
1 'polypeptide(L)'
;MGIILAILVFGLIVTIHELGHFLLAKKNGIHVEEFSIGMGPRLFSKVAGDTRYSIKLLPIGGSCMMGEDDVEDMSEGSFNTKPVWARISVIAAGPIFNFILAFIFAVILVAWVGYDKPVISGVTPGYSAEVEGMQAGDRILKMNGKKINVWREVLYFNVFHPGETVDLTYERVKNEWFDKKGRR
;
A
#
# COMPACT_ATOMS: atom_id res chain seq x y z
N MET A 1 16.20 6.00 15.57
CA MET A 1 15.89 6.01 14.12
C MET A 1 14.45 5.63 13.80
N GLY A 2 13.85 4.59 14.39
CA GLY A 2 12.49 4.14 14.08
C GLY A 2 11.39 5.20 14.25
N ILE A 3 11.41 5.98 15.33
CA ILE A 3 10.41 7.02 15.61
C ILE A 3 10.43 8.14 14.54
N ILE A 4 11.63 8.59 14.16
CA ILE A 4 11.76 9.64 13.12
C ILE A 4 11.21 9.13 11.78
N LEU A 5 11.55 7.90 11.41
CA LEU A 5 11.03 7.27 10.19
C LEU A 5 9.51 7.14 10.25
N ALA A 6 8.95 6.71 11.38
CA ALA A 6 7.51 6.60 11.56
C ALA A 6 6.80 7.95 11.40
N ILE A 7 7.36 9.03 11.96
CA ILE A 7 6.83 10.39 11.82
C ILE A 7 6.85 10.83 10.35
N LEU A 8 7.95 10.59 9.64
CA LEU A 8 8.07 10.96 8.23
C LEU A 8 7.10 10.17 7.34
N VAL A 9 6.97 8.87 7.57
CA VAL A 9 6.01 8.01 6.83
C VAL A 9 4.58 8.44 7.10
N PHE A 10 4.23 8.70 8.36
CA PHE A 10 2.91 9.20 8.73
C PHE A 10 2.62 10.56 8.09
N GLY A 11 3.57 11.50 8.16
CA GLY A 11 3.46 12.81 7.51
C GLY A 11 3.25 12.71 6.00
N LEU A 12 3.96 11.78 5.33
CA LEU A 12 3.77 11.51 3.91
C LEU A 12 2.36 10.99 3.59
N ILE A 13 1.87 10.01 4.38
CA ILE A 13 0.53 9.42 4.20
C ILE A 13 -0.54 10.50 4.32
N VAL A 14 -0.46 11.35 5.37
CA VAL A 14 -1.44 12.42 5.55
C VAL A 14 -1.31 13.47 4.44
N THR A 15 -0.10 13.86 4.04
CA THR A 15 0.09 14.82 2.96
C THR A 15 -0.51 14.33 1.63
N ILE A 16 -0.36 13.04 1.31
CA ILE A 16 -0.96 12.46 0.10
C ILE A 16 -2.50 12.38 0.21
N HIS A 17 -3.00 12.10 1.40
CA HIS A 17 -4.45 12.16 1.70
C HIS A 17 -5.01 13.55 1.40
N GLU A 18 -4.42 14.59 1.99
CA GLU A 18 -4.82 15.99 1.79
C GLU A 18 -4.67 16.43 0.33
N LEU A 19 -3.62 15.93 -0.36
CA LEU A 19 -3.44 16.17 -1.79
C LEU A 19 -4.60 15.60 -2.62
N GLY A 20 -5.14 14.47 -2.24
CA GLY A 20 -6.35 13.90 -2.85
C GLY A 20 -7.54 14.86 -2.76
N HIS A 21 -7.85 15.35 -1.56
CA HIS A 21 -8.90 16.36 -1.35
C HIS A 21 -8.64 17.61 -2.17
N PHE A 22 -7.44 18.15 -2.11
CA PHE A 22 -7.03 19.34 -2.85
C PHE A 22 -7.26 19.23 -4.36
N LEU A 23 -6.77 18.15 -4.98
CA LEU A 23 -6.86 17.97 -6.43
C LEU A 23 -8.32 17.83 -6.89
N LEU A 24 -9.13 17.10 -6.15
CA LEU A 24 -10.55 16.93 -6.49
C LEU A 24 -11.36 18.18 -6.18
N ALA A 25 -11.03 18.93 -5.12
CA ALA A 25 -11.64 20.24 -4.85
C ALA A 25 -11.40 21.20 -6.02
N LYS A 26 -10.15 21.39 -6.42
CA LYS A 26 -9.78 22.26 -7.56
C LYS A 26 -10.44 21.80 -8.86
N LYS A 27 -10.49 20.50 -9.13
CA LYS A 27 -11.15 19.94 -10.32
C LYS A 27 -12.66 20.23 -10.35
N ASN A 28 -13.31 20.26 -9.20
CA ASN A 28 -14.75 20.55 -9.07
C ASN A 28 -15.04 22.05 -8.90
N GLY A 29 -14.04 22.92 -9.04
CA GLY A 29 -14.20 24.38 -8.87
C GLY A 29 -14.59 24.76 -7.45
N ILE A 30 -14.08 24.01 -6.44
CA ILE A 30 -14.19 24.36 -5.04
C ILE A 30 -12.99 25.24 -4.68
N HIS A 31 -13.29 26.30 -3.96
CA HIS A 31 -12.26 27.21 -3.45
C HIS A 31 -11.46 26.52 -2.35
N VAL A 32 -10.13 26.56 -2.46
CA VAL A 32 -9.24 26.02 -1.43
C VAL A 32 -8.44 27.18 -0.87
N GLU A 33 -8.71 27.54 0.36
CA GLU A 33 -8.06 28.66 1.05
C GLU A 33 -6.58 28.37 1.33
N GLU A 34 -6.29 27.23 1.91
CA GLU A 34 -4.93 26.81 2.24
C GLU A 34 -4.72 25.31 2.00
N PHE A 35 -3.63 24.99 1.32
CA PHE A 35 -3.05 23.65 1.29
C PHE A 35 -1.73 23.67 2.05
N SER A 36 -1.61 22.88 3.12
CA SER A 36 -0.40 22.88 3.93
C SER A 36 0.21 21.50 4.10
N ILE A 37 1.54 21.46 4.13
CA ILE A 37 2.33 20.30 4.54
C ILE A 37 2.80 20.54 5.97
N GLY A 38 2.51 19.58 6.87
CA GLY A 38 2.81 19.70 8.28
C GLY A 38 1.75 20.44 9.09
N MET A 39 1.98 20.57 10.37
CA MET A 39 1.11 21.21 11.36
C MET A 39 1.86 22.29 12.17
N GLY A 40 1.10 23.15 12.88
CA GLY A 40 1.66 24.20 13.73
C GLY A 40 1.94 25.50 12.99
N PRO A 41 2.88 26.34 13.49
CA PRO A 41 3.19 27.63 12.88
C PRO A 41 3.72 27.51 11.45
N ARG A 42 3.35 28.47 10.59
CA ARG A 42 3.85 28.54 9.22
C ARG A 42 5.33 28.93 9.23
N LEU A 43 6.17 28.11 8.62
CA LEU A 43 7.57 28.44 8.35
C LEU A 43 7.71 29.21 7.04
N PHE A 44 6.99 28.73 6.03
CA PHE A 44 7.00 29.33 4.69
C PHE A 44 5.60 29.27 4.10
N SER A 45 5.19 30.32 3.39
CA SER A 45 3.95 30.31 2.61
C SER A 45 4.05 31.15 1.36
N LYS A 46 3.32 30.73 0.32
CA LYS A 46 3.17 31.46 -0.95
C LYS A 46 1.72 31.37 -1.41
N VAL A 47 1.16 32.50 -1.83
CA VAL A 47 -0.15 32.52 -2.48
C VAL A 47 0.06 32.36 -3.97
N ALA A 48 -0.68 31.42 -4.57
CA ALA A 48 -0.68 31.22 -6.03
C ALA A 48 -2.14 30.98 -6.47
N GLY A 49 -2.65 31.89 -7.28
CA GLY A 49 -4.08 31.98 -7.58
C GLY A 49 -4.87 32.33 -6.32
N ASP A 50 -5.89 31.54 -6.05
CA ASP A 50 -6.81 31.66 -4.92
C ASP A 50 -6.39 30.80 -3.70
N THR A 51 -5.28 30.10 -3.78
CA THR A 51 -4.85 29.15 -2.75
C THR A 51 -3.52 29.58 -2.12
N ARG A 52 -3.45 29.51 -0.80
CA ARG A 52 -2.21 29.63 -0.05
C ARG A 52 -1.56 28.25 0.11
N TYR A 53 -0.33 28.12 -0.33
CA TYR A 53 0.51 26.93 -0.11
C TYR A 53 1.44 27.18 1.07
N SER A 54 1.45 26.32 2.07
CA SER A 54 2.23 26.52 3.30
C SER A 54 3.04 25.27 3.67
N ILE A 55 4.22 25.52 4.24
CA ILE A 55 5.00 24.52 4.97
C ILE A 55 4.99 24.93 6.45
N LYS A 56 4.54 24.03 7.31
CA LYS A 56 4.41 24.25 8.76
C LYS A 56 5.52 23.52 9.52
N LEU A 57 5.75 23.92 10.76
CA LEU A 57 6.92 23.53 11.57
C LEU A 57 7.02 22.02 11.84
N LEU A 58 5.91 21.39 12.18
CA LEU A 58 5.89 19.97 12.52
C LEU A 58 5.66 19.15 11.27
N PRO A 59 6.56 18.21 10.90
CA PRO A 59 6.43 17.37 9.71
C PRO A 59 5.40 16.24 9.92
N ILE A 60 4.34 16.53 10.64
CA ILE A 60 3.26 15.60 10.98
C ILE A 60 1.98 16.16 10.36
N GLY A 61 1.37 15.37 9.48
CA GLY A 61 0.10 15.75 8.89
C GLY A 61 0.18 16.79 7.77
N GLY A 62 -0.93 17.39 7.51
CA GLY A 62 -1.18 18.42 6.52
C GLY A 62 -2.61 18.96 6.70
N SER A 63 -3.02 19.87 5.86
CA SER A 63 -4.42 20.32 5.82
C SER A 63 -4.78 20.85 4.43
N CYS A 64 -6.03 20.62 4.04
CA CYS A 64 -6.66 21.21 2.88
C CYS A 64 -7.92 21.95 3.35
N MET A 65 -7.84 23.27 3.48
CA MET A 65 -8.94 24.10 3.99
C MET A 65 -9.82 24.55 2.83
N MET A 66 -11.07 24.13 2.83
CA MET A 66 -12.05 24.39 1.75
C MET A 66 -13.31 25.12 2.27
N GLY A 67 -13.32 25.56 3.53
CA GLY A 67 -14.49 26.18 4.13
C GLY A 67 -15.67 25.23 4.31
N GLU A 68 -15.45 23.92 4.35
CA GLU A 68 -16.52 22.91 4.48
C GLU A 68 -17.29 22.98 5.79
N ASP A 69 -16.69 23.52 6.83
CA ASP A 69 -17.31 23.72 8.15
C ASP A 69 -18.23 24.93 8.18
N ASP A 70 -18.09 25.86 7.23
CA ASP A 70 -18.96 27.03 7.12
C ASP A 70 -20.21 26.70 6.29
N VAL A 71 -21.21 26.14 6.96
CA VAL A 71 -22.49 25.75 6.33
C VAL A 71 -23.32 26.92 5.84
N GLU A 72 -23.02 28.15 6.27
CA GLU A 72 -23.71 29.39 5.87
C GLU A 72 -23.07 29.98 4.59
N ASP A 73 -21.83 29.59 4.25
CA ASP A 73 -21.17 30.05 3.03
C ASP A 73 -21.85 29.47 1.77
N MET A 74 -22.60 30.31 1.10
CA MET A 74 -23.28 30.01 -0.17
C MET A 74 -22.61 30.70 -1.37
N SER A 75 -21.35 31.10 -1.23
CA SER A 75 -20.60 31.73 -2.32
C SER A 75 -20.36 30.75 -3.48
N GLU A 76 -20.18 31.31 -4.67
CA GLU A 76 -19.81 30.52 -5.85
C GLU A 76 -18.40 29.93 -5.63
N GLY A 77 -18.28 28.64 -5.50
CA GLY A 77 -17.02 27.96 -5.20
C GLY A 77 -16.96 27.38 -3.78
N SER A 78 -17.93 27.67 -2.92
CA SER A 78 -18.06 26.99 -1.63
C SER A 78 -18.30 25.50 -1.81
N PHE A 79 -17.70 24.68 -0.93
CA PHE A 79 -17.92 23.25 -0.89
C PHE A 79 -19.41 22.90 -0.78
N ASN A 80 -20.16 23.67 0.03
CA ASN A 80 -21.55 23.40 0.34
C ASN A 80 -22.52 23.68 -0.84
N THR A 81 -22.15 24.56 -1.77
CA THR A 81 -22.95 24.87 -2.98
C THR A 81 -22.76 23.85 -4.11
N LYS A 82 -21.75 22.97 -4.03
CA LYS A 82 -21.47 22.01 -5.10
C LYS A 82 -22.43 20.83 -5.09
N PRO A 83 -22.67 20.20 -6.26
CA PRO A 83 -23.46 18.99 -6.36
C PRO A 83 -22.96 17.89 -5.42
N VAL A 84 -23.86 17.04 -4.95
CA VAL A 84 -23.56 15.96 -4.00
C VAL A 84 -22.43 15.07 -4.50
N TRP A 85 -22.39 14.71 -5.78
CA TRP A 85 -21.35 13.88 -6.38
C TRP A 85 -19.97 14.56 -6.35
N ALA A 86 -19.90 15.87 -6.54
CA ALA A 86 -18.65 16.63 -6.41
C ALA A 86 -18.12 16.54 -4.98
N ARG A 87 -18.99 16.77 -3.98
CA ARG A 87 -18.63 16.67 -2.56
C ARG A 87 -18.19 15.26 -2.18
N ILE A 88 -18.92 14.21 -2.61
CA ILE A 88 -18.53 12.82 -2.39
C ILE A 88 -17.18 12.53 -3.02
N SER A 89 -16.93 13.00 -4.26
CA SER A 89 -15.64 12.78 -4.93
C SER A 89 -14.47 13.39 -4.17
N VAL A 90 -14.65 14.58 -3.59
CA VAL A 90 -13.64 15.24 -2.78
C VAL A 90 -13.39 14.47 -1.48
N ILE A 91 -14.44 14.10 -0.74
CA ILE A 91 -14.31 13.36 0.52
C ILE A 91 -13.64 12.00 0.28
N ALA A 92 -14.03 11.29 -0.78
CA ALA A 92 -13.46 9.99 -1.11
C ALA A 92 -12.02 10.05 -1.63
N ALA A 93 -11.59 11.21 -2.16
CA ALA A 93 -10.27 11.35 -2.78
C ALA A 93 -9.12 11.10 -1.79
N GLY A 94 -9.22 11.57 -0.55
CA GLY A 94 -8.18 11.34 0.45
C GLY A 94 -7.86 9.85 0.64
N PRO A 95 -8.81 9.02 1.06
CA PRO A 95 -8.61 7.58 1.15
C PRO A 95 -8.14 6.92 -0.16
N ILE A 96 -8.73 7.29 -1.30
CA ILE A 96 -8.35 6.74 -2.62
C ILE A 96 -6.88 7.02 -2.91
N PHE A 97 -6.38 8.22 -2.67
CA PHE A 97 -4.98 8.57 -2.88
C PHE A 97 -4.04 7.77 -1.97
N ASN A 98 -4.45 7.48 -0.73
CA ASN A 98 -3.70 6.59 0.15
C ASN A 98 -3.66 5.14 -0.37
N PHE A 99 -4.75 4.63 -0.93
CA PHE A 99 -4.73 3.32 -1.59
C PHE A 99 -3.80 3.29 -2.80
N ILE A 100 -3.81 4.35 -3.62
CA ILE A 100 -2.88 4.48 -4.77
C ILE A 100 -1.43 4.48 -4.27
N LEU A 101 -1.13 5.26 -3.22
CA LEU A 101 0.20 5.31 -2.61
C LEU A 101 0.63 3.93 -2.10
N ALA A 102 -0.25 3.24 -1.36
CA ALA A 102 0.02 1.90 -0.85
C ALA A 102 0.28 0.90 -1.99
N PHE A 103 -0.49 0.98 -3.08
CA PHE A 103 -0.30 0.14 -4.26
C PHE A 103 1.07 0.40 -4.92
N ILE A 104 1.45 1.67 -5.09
CA ILE A 104 2.75 2.05 -5.66
C ILE A 104 3.88 1.48 -4.79
N PHE A 105 3.81 1.65 -3.46
CA PHE A 105 4.82 1.08 -2.56
C PHE A 105 4.86 -0.44 -2.59
N ALA A 106 3.70 -1.11 -2.67
CA ALA A 106 3.64 -2.56 -2.80
C ALA A 106 4.33 -3.04 -4.09
N VAL A 107 4.07 -2.37 -5.22
CA VAL A 107 4.74 -2.70 -6.49
C VAL A 107 6.25 -2.50 -6.40
N ILE A 108 6.70 -1.36 -5.84
CA ILE A 108 8.14 -1.09 -5.65
C ILE A 108 8.77 -2.15 -4.74
N LEU A 109 8.11 -2.51 -3.63
CA LEU A 109 8.60 -3.51 -2.69
C LEU A 109 8.74 -4.87 -3.36
N VAL A 110 7.70 -5.33 -4.07
CA VAL A 110 7.72 -6.60 -4.78
C VAL A 110 8.76 -6.63 -5.90
N ALA A 111 8.92 -5.50 -6.62
CA ALA A 111 9.91 -5.39 -7.69
C ALA A 111 11.35 -5.42 -7.14
N TRP A 112 11.57 -4.87 -5.95
CA TRP A 112 12.91 -4.78 -5.35
C TRP A 112 13.27 -5.99 -4.51
N VAL A 113 12.39 -6.41 -3.61
CA VAL A 113 12.63 -7.52 -2.65
C VAL A 113 12.26 -8.87 -3.26
N GLY A 114 11.35 -8.88 -4.23
CA GLY A 114 10.74 -10.09 -4.76
C GLY A 114 9.54 -10.54 -3.92
N TYR A 115 9.11 -11.76 -4.17
CA TYR A 115 8.02 -12.41 -3.43
C TYR A 115 8.42 -13.83 -3.03
N ASP A 116 7.82 -14.34 -1.97
CA ASP A 116 8.07 -15.69 -1.46
C ASP A 116 7.54 -16.74 -2.44
N LYS A 117 8.45 -17.27 -3.25
CA LYS A 117 8.12 -18.39 -4.16
C LYS A 117 7.82 -19.66 -3.35
N PRO A 118 6.89 -20.52 -3.79
CA PRO A 118 6.56 -21.78 -3.10
C PRO A 118 7.63 -22.84 -3.38
N VAL A 119 8.86 -22.59 -2.94
CA VAL A 119 10.03 -23.47 -3.10
C VAL A 119 10.33 -24.12 -1.75
N ILE A 120 10.52 -25.44 -1.78
CA ILE A 120 10.85 -26.24 -0.60
C ILE A 120 12.31 -25.97 -0.21
N SER A 121 12.53 -25.54 1.01
CA SER A 121 13.88 -25.34 1.55
C SER A 121 14.54 -26.63 2.05
N GLY A 122 13.74 -27.64 2.39
CA GLY A 122 14.19 -28.95 2.84
C GLY A 122 13.03 -29.86 3.17
N VAL A 123 13.28 -31.15 3.26
CA VAL A 123 12.34 -32.18 3.69
C VAL A 123 12.83 -32.81 5.00
N THR A 124 11.90 -33.14 5.88
CA THR A 124 12.23 -33.78 7.15
C THR A 124 12.37 -35.29 6.91
N PRO A 125 13.50 -35.91 7.30
CA PRO A 125 13.70 -37.33 7.14
C PRO A 125 12.62 -38.17 7.81
N GLY A 126 12.16 -39.24 7.14
CA GLY A 126 11.16 -40.18 7.63
C GLY A 126 9.70 -39.70 7.44
N TYR A 127 9.45 -38.52 6.89
CA TYR A 127 8.11 -38.03 6.60
C TYR A 127 7.70 -38.26 5.13
N SER A 128 6.39 -38.17 4.87
CA SER A 128 5.78 -38.48 3.56
C SER A 128 6.44 -37.72 2.39
N ALA A 129 6.81 -36.46 2.59
CA ALA A 129 7.45 -35.67 1.55
C ALA A 129 8.79 -36.28 1.06
N GLU A 130 9.58 -36.85 1.96
CA GLU A 130 10.83 -37.56 1.59
C GLU A 130 10.52 -38.88 0.89
N VAL A 131 9.54 -39.66 1.44
CA VAL A 131 9.13 -40.95 0.88
C VAL A 131 8.61 -40.80 -0.55
N GLU A 132 7.87 -39.72 -0.83
CA GLU A 132 7.36 -39.36 -2.15
C GLU A 132 8.45 -38.68 -3.05
N GLY A 133 9.69 -38.62 -2.59
CA GLY A 133 10.84 -38.16 -3.37
C GLY A 133 10.96 -36.67 -3.55
N MET A 134 10.29 -35.87 -2.74
CA MET A 134 10.47 -34.40 -2.75
C MET A 134 11.86 -34.03 -2.20
N GLN A 135 12.42 -32.95 -2.73
CA GLN A 135 13.75 -32.47 -2.37
C GLN A 135 13.76 -30.95 -2.16
N ALA A 136 14.77 -30.47 -1.46
CA ALA A 136 15.05 -29.05 -1.39
C ALA A 136 15.23 -28.47 -2.81
N GLY A 137 14.61 -27.35 -3.10
CA GLY A 137 14.61 -26.71 -4.42
C GLY A 137 13.39 -27.05 -5.28
N ASP A 138 12.58 -28.04 -4.91
CA ASP A 138 11.34 -28.32 -5.61
C ASP A 138 10.34 -27.18 -5.41
N ARG A 139 9.72 -26.74 -6.51
CA ARG A 139 8.72 -25.69 -6.51
C ARG A 139 7.33 -26.27 -6.61
N ILE A 140 6.47 -25.97 -5.62
CA ILE A 140 5.07 -26.38 -5.63
C ILE A 140 4.31 -25.55 -6.67
N LEU A 141 3.62 -26.22 -7.60
CA LEU A 141 2.81 -25.59 -8.63
C LEU A 141 1.32 -25.65 -8.29
N LYS A 142 0.87 -26.82 -7.74
CA LYS A 142 -0.53 -27.03 -7.38
C LYS A 142 -0.64 -27.87 -6.11
N MET A 143 -1.73 -27.63 -5.34
CA MET A 143 -2.18 -28.45 -4.23
C MET A 143 -3.66 -28.80 -4.46
N ASN A 144 -4.02 -30.08 -4.50
CA ASN A 144 -5.36 -30.59 -4.85
C ASN A 144 -5.94 -29.90 -6.09
N GLY A 145 -5.11 -29.77 -7.17
CA GLY A 145 -5.50 -29.12 -8.42
C GLY A 145 -5.50 -27.58 -8.39
N LYS A 146 -5.50 -26.93 -7.22
CA LYS A 146 -5.46 -25.47 -7.08
C LYS A 146 -4.04 -24.95 -7.29
N LYS A 147 -3.89 -23.95 -8.18
CA LYS A 147 -2.61 -23.30 -8.46
C LYS A 147 -2.07 -22.57 -7.23
N ILE A 148 -0.77 -22.74 -6.95
CA ILE A 148 -0.04 -22.08 -5.87
C ILE A 148 0.96 -21.09 -6.48
N ASN A 149 0.89 -19.83 -6.06
CA ASN A 149 1.75 -18.76 -6.58
C ASN A 149 2.77 -18.29 -5.54
N VAL A 150 2.42 -18.31 -4.26
CA VAL A 150 3.25 -17.83 -3.15
C VAL A 150 3.27 -18.84 -2.01
N TRP A 151 4.38 -18.87 -1.24
CA TRP A 151 4.54 -19.79 -0.11
C TRP A 151 3.43 -19.69 0.93
N ARG A 152 2.88 -18.52 1.12
CA ARG A 152 1.81 -18.26 2.08
C ARG A 152 0.53 -19.05 1.78
N GLU A 153 0.25 -19.37 0.51
CA GLU A 153 -0.89 -20.23 0.13
C GLU A 153 -0.69 -21.68 0.60
N VAL A 154 0.56 -22.17 0.61
CA VAL A 154 0.91 -23.49 1.17
C VAL A 154 0.64 -23.52 2.68
N LEU A 155 1.05 -22.45 3.40
CA LEU A 155 0.81 -22.35 4.84
C LEU A 155 -0.69 -22.32 5.15
N TYR A 156 -1.47 -21.53 4.45
CA TYR A 156 -2.93 -21.47 4.63
C TYR A 156 -3.58 -22.80 4.31
N PHE A 157 -3.17 -23.47 3.25
CA PHE A 157 -3.71 -24.79 2.92
C PHE A 157 -3.53 -25.75 4.08
N ASN A 158 -2.32 -25.86 4.64
CA ASN A 158 -2.03 -26.75 5.78
C ASN A 158 -2.81 -26.39 7.05
N VAL A 159 -3.07 -25.10 7.29
CA VAL A 159 -3.86 -24.65 8.46
C VAL A 159 -5.33 -25.07 8.34
N PHE A 160 -5.90 -25.02 7.13
CA PHE A 160 -7.31 -25.32 6.90
C PHE A 160 -7.58 -26.82 6.62
N HIS A 161 -6.54 -27.62 6.31
CA HIS A 161 -6.64 -29.06 5.98
C HIS A 161 -5.63 -29.88 6.79
N PRO A 162 -5.69 -29.82 8.13
CA PRO A 162 -4.71 -30.51 8.97
C PRO A 162 -4.87 -32.04 8.86
N GLY A 163 -3.79 -32.74 8.55
CA GLY A 163 -3.75 -34.20 8.48
C GLY A 163 -4.41 -34.83 7.25
N GLU A 164 -4.85 -34.02 6.28
CA GLU A 164 -5.38 -34.51 5.03
C GLU A 164 -4.26 -34.93 4.08
N THR A 165 -4.54 -35.95 3.24
CA THR A 165 -3.67 -36.30 2.12
C THR A 165 -3.84 -35.27 1.02
N VAL A 166 -2.74 -34.77 0.48
CA VAL A 166 -2.71 -33.69 -0.50
C VAL A 166 -2.05 -34.13 -1.78
N ASP A 167 -2.74 -33.97 -2.90
CA ASP A 167 -2.13 -34.15 -4.21
C ASP A 167 -1.27 -32.94 -4.56
N LEU A 168 0.05 -33.15 -4.67
CA LEU A 168 1.00 -32.10 -4.99
C LEU A 168 1.48 -32.23 -6.44
N THR A 169 1.41 -31.14 -7.18
CA THR A 169 2.13 -30.99 -8.45
C THR A 169 3.31 -30.04 -8.20
N TYR A 170 4.52 -30.52 -8.44
CA TYR A 170 5.73 -29.72 -8.28
C TYR A 170 6.65 -29.84 -9.49
N GLU A 171 7.53 -28.89 -9.67
CA GLU A 171 8.60 -28.93 -10.65
C GLU A 171 9.95 -28.97 -9.94
N ARG A 172 10.86 -29.78 -10.44
CA ARG A 172 12.25 -29.81 -10.00
C ARG A 172 13.07 -28.88 -10.86
N VAL A 173 13.37 -27.70 -10.33
CA VAL A 173 14.26 -26.76 -11.00
C VAL A 173 15.70 -27.26 -10.80
N LYS A 174 16.35 -27.73 -11.88
CA LYS A 174 17.79 -28.00 -11.83
C LYS A 174 18.51 -26.66 -11.65
N ASN A 175 18.79 -26.29 -10.40
CA ASN A 175 19.42 -25.03 -10.06
C ASN A 175 20.92 -25.10 -10.32
N GLU A 176 21.37 -24.60 -11.45
CA GLU A 176 22.77 -24.16 -11.60
C GLU A 176 23.16 -22.99 -10.68
N TRP A 177 22.19 -22.35 -10.03
CA TRP A 177 22.39 -21.17 -9.20
C TRP A 177 22.73 -21.46 -7.74
N PHE A 178 22.24 -22.55 -7.16
CA PHE A 178 22.57 -22.92 -5.77
C PHE A 178 23.97 -23.49 -5.62
N ASP A 179 24.53 -24.02 -6.70
CA ASP A 179 25.85 -24.67 -6.69
C ASP A 179 27.03 -23.67 -6.66
N LYS A 180 26.79 -22.39 -7.05
CA LYS A 180 27.88 -21.39 -7.13
C LYS A 180 28.01 -20.44 -5.96
N LYS A 181 27.06 -20.28 -5.06
CA LYS A 181 27.13 -19.26 -4.00
C LYS A 181 26.72 -19.69 -2.59
N GLY A 182 26.23 -20.88 -2.32
CA GLY A 182 25.98 -21.37 -0.94
C GLY A 182 25.30 -20.36 0.02
N ARG A 183 24.63 -19.31 -0.48
CA ARG A 183 23.98 -18.26 0.27
C ARG A 183 22.69 -17.84 -0.40
N ARG A 184 21.59 -18.11 0.31
CA ARG A 184 20.19 -17.62 0.25
C ARG A 184 19.65 -17.10 -1.07
#